data_14d4ef037db60704deff17d2b5f8d3bc
#
_entry.id   14d4ef037db60704deff17d2b5f8d3bc
#
_cell.length_a   1.000
_cell.length_b   1.000
_cell.length_c   1.000
_cell.angle_alpha   90.00
_cell.angle_beta   90.00
_cell.angle_gamma   90.00
#
_symmetry.space_group_name_H-M   'P 1'
#
loop_
_entity.id
_entity.type
_entity.pdbx_description
1 polymer ?
#
loop_
_entity_poly.entity_id
_entity_poly.type
_entity_poly.pdbx_seq_one_letter_code
_entity_poly.pdbx_strand_id
1 'polypeptide(L)'
;MEQSQKQQSESTFEGIKLVFFTIFAKINILMVDIDYLAFLENILTDNRKEKFLKVLENRTKHFTIVVEDIFQMHNTSAVMRSCEIFGIQELNVIEQRYGKSIDKEIAMGAQKWVDINTFDNITNCVDTLKSKGYQIIATTPHENDCLMEDFDISKPSALFFGTERDGLSEEILQRAHGFLKIPMVGFTESLNISVSAAIIIQNLTNRLRNSEINWHLSENEILEKRLAWAKNSIKDIKRIEARYFEETPR
;
A
#
# COMPACT_ATOMS: atom_id res chain seq x y z
N MET A 1 19.05 -52.29 14.60
CA MET A 1 18.21 -51.69 13.56
C MET A 1 17.01 -50.95 14.12
N GLU A 2 16.27 -51.46 15.10
CA GLU A 2 15.09 -50.81 15.71
C GLU A 2 15.37 -49.48 16.44
N GLN A 3 16.52 -49.33 17.13
CA GLN A 3 16.86 -48.07 17.83
C GLN A 3 17.18 -46.92 16.86
N SER A 4 17.72 -47.20 15.67
CA SER A 4 18.01 -46.20 14.66
C SER A 4 16.73 -45.67 13.96
N GLN A 5 15.73 -46.53 13.78
CA GLN A 5 14.43 -46.13 13.21
C GLN A 5 13.59 -45.31 14.18
N LYS A 6 13.68 -45.59 15.48
CA LYS A 6 12.97 -44.84 16.52
C LYS A 6 13.54 -43.41 16.68
N GLN A 7 14.85 -43.24 16.63
CA GLN A 7 15.51 -41.93 16.67
C GLN A 7 15.21 -41.07 15.43
N GLN A 8 15.10 -41.71 14.25
CA GLN A 8 14.75 -41.01 13.01
C GLN A 8 13.27 -40.55 13.00
N SER A 9 12.35 -41.32 13.56
CA SER A 9 10.95 -40.98 13.68
C SER A 9 10.71 -39.82 14.70
N GLU A 10 11.43 -39.83 15.83
CA GLU A 10 11.35 -38.75 16.84
C GLU A 10 11.89 -37.44 16.30
N SER A 11 13.02 -37.44 15.58
CA SER A 11 13.58 -36.26 14.94
C SER A 11 12.65 -35.67 13.86
N THR A 12 11.97 -36.50 13.10
CA THR A 12 11.00 -36.08 12.09
C THR A 12 9.75 -35.45 12.72
N PHE A 13 9.29 -36.03 13.86
CA PHE A 13 8.12 -35.53 14.60
C PHE A 13 8.39 -34.20 15.29
N GLU A 14 9.59 -33.99 15.83
CA GLU A 14 10.01 -32.70 16.39
C GLU A 14 10.17 -31.64 15.30
N GLY A 15 10.72 -31.99 14.14
CA GLY A 15 10.81 -31.11 12.98
C GLY A 15 9.43 -30.64 12.48
N ILE A 16 8.48 -31.56 12.40
CA ILE A 16 7.08 -31.24 12.03
C ILE A 16 6.42 -30.34 13.09
N LYS A 17 6.59 -30.63 14.37
CA LYS A 17 6.08 -29.78 15.46
C LYS A 17 6.66 -28.38 15.40
N LEU A 18 7.95 -28.23 15.15
CA LEU A 18 8.61 -26.93 15.06
C LEU A 18 8.10 -26.11 13.85
N VAL A 19 7.91 -26.79 12.71
CA VAL A 19 7.33 -26.16 11.50
C VAL A 19 5.88 -25.74 11.75
N PHE A 20 5.05 -26.60 12.36
CA PHE A 20 3.67 -26.26 12.73
C PHE A 20 3.63 -25.12 13.75
N PHE A 21 4.49 -25.12 14.77
CA PHE A 21 4.55 -24.04 15.75
C PHE A 21 5.01 -22.74 15.13
N THR A 22 5.97 -22.77 14.19
CA THR A 22 6.44 -21.59 13.45
C THR A 22 5.36 -21.07 12.49
N ILE A 23 4.61 -21.95 11.84
CA ILE A 23 3.48 -21.58 10.98
C ILE A 23 2.34 -21.01 11.84
N PHE A 24 2.01 -21.66 12.97
CA PHE A 24 0.97 -21.20 13.91
C PHE A 24 1.34 -19.84 14.56
N ALA A 25 2.61 -19.66 14.93
CA ALA A 25 3.11 -18.39 15.44
C ALA A 25 3.08 -17.30 14.36
N LYS A 26 3.43 -17.60 13.11
CA LYS A 26 3.30 -16.68 11.98
C LYS A 26 1.84 -16.36 11.63
N ILE A 27 0.93 -17.35 11.75
CA ILE A 27 -0.52 -17.11 11.56
C ILE A 27 -1.08 -16.24 12.68
N ASN A 28 -0.68 -16.47 13.94
CA ASN A 28 -1.10 -15.60 15.06
C ASN A 28 -0.52 -14.17 15.01
N ILE A 29 0.64 -13.97 14.36
CA ILE A 29 1.22 -12.63 14.16
C ILE A 29 0.45 -11.83 13.09
N LEU A 30 -0.34 -12.49 12.23
CA LEU A 30 -1.08 -11.89 11.12
C LEU A 30 -2.58 -11.66 11.41
N MET A 31 -3.11 -12.15 12.53
CA MET A 31 -4.52 -11.93 12.87
C MET A 31 -4.68 -10.69 13.76
N VAL A 32 -5.54 -9.77 13.32
CA VAL A 32 -5.95 -8.64 14.12
C VAL A 32 -6.59 -9.14 15.42
N ASP A 33 -6.13 -8.61 16.55
CA ASP A 33 -6.77 -8.85 17.85
C ASP A 33 -8.16 -8.21 17.85
N ILE A 34 -9.17 -9.05 17.72
CA ILE A 34 -10.57 -8.61 17.59
C ILE A 34 -11.07 -7.96 18.89
N ASP A 35 -10.66 -8.46 20.06
CA ASP A 35 -11.07 -7.91 21.35
C ASP A 35 -10.46 -6.52 21.53
N TYR A 36 -9.19 -6.38 21.16
CA TYR A 36 -8.53 -5.08 21.19
C TYR A 36 -9.11 -4.09 20.17
N LEU A 37 -9.44 -4.54 18.97
CA LEU A 37 -10.15 -3.72 17.97
C LEU A 37 -11.50 -3.25 18.52
N ALA A 38 -12.31 -4.15 19.08
CA ALA A 38 -13.61 -3.83 19.68
C ALA A 38 -13.46 -2.82 20.83
N PHE A 39 -12.45 -2.98 21.69
CA PHE A 39 -12.14 -2.04 22.75
C PHE A 39 -11.85 -0.63 22.20
N LEU A 40 -11.01 -0.50 21.19
CA LEU A 40 -10.70 0.80 20.57
C LEU A 40 -11.93 1.40 19.86
N GLU A 41 -12.72 0.59 19.16
CA GLU A 41 -13.94 1.07 18.50
C GLU A 41 -15.01 1.55 19.48
N ASN A 42 -15.07 1.01 20.69
CA ASN A 42 -15.97 1.51 21.74
C ASN A 42 -15.60 2.93 22.23
N ILE A 43 -14.37 3.39 22.02
CA ILE A 43 -13.93 4.75 22.32
C ILE A 43 -14.33 5.73 21.19
N LEU A 44 -14.57 5.23 19.99
CA LEU A 44 -14.95 6.05 18.83
C LEU A 44 -16.47 6.34 18.84
N THR A 45 -16.85 7.47 18.26
CA THR A 45 -18.26 7.77 17.99
C THR A 45 -18.80 6.86 16.88
N ASP A 46 -20.11 6.57 16.92
CA ASP A 46 -20.76 5.74 15.88
C ASP A 46 -20.59 6.33 14.49
N ASN A 47 -20.76 7.64 14.33
CA ASN A 47 -20.49 8.33 13.07
C ASN A 47 -19.06 8.12 12.53
N ARG A 48 -18.06 8.01 13.44
CA ARG A 48 -16.67 7.74 13.02
C ARG A 48 -16.52 6.29 12.53
N LYS A 49 -17.14 5.35 13.22
CA LYS A 49 -17.13 3.92 12.82
C LYS A 49 -17.83 3.70 11.48
N GLU A 50 -19.00 4.27 11.30
CA GLU A 50 -19.76 4.23 10.03
C GLU A 50 -18.94 4.83 8.87
N LYS A 51 -18.29 5.98 9.11
CA LYS A 51 -17.42 6.60 8.12
C LYS A 51 -16.25 5.71 7.73
N PHE A 52 -15.64 4.99 8.68
CA PHE A 52 -14.56 4.04 8.37
C PHE A 52 -15.05 2.94 7.43
N LEU A 53 -16.17 2.30 7.75
CA LEU A 53 -16.74 1.23 6.95
C LEU A 53 -17.06 1.73 5.53
N LYS A 54 -17.76 2.84 5.40
CA LYS A 54 -18.09 3.46 4.12
C LYS A 54 -16.86 3.79 3.25
N VAL A 55 -15.77 4.25 3.88
CA VAL A 55 -14.54 4.56 3.15
C VAL A 55 -13.83 3.27 2.76
N LEU A 56 -13.80 2.25 3.64
CA LEU A 56 -13.14 0.96 3.38
C LEU A 56 -13.79 0.19 2.24
N GLU A 57 -15.10 0.29 2.05
CA GLU A 57 -15.82 -0.27 0.90
C GLU A 57 -15.29 0.22 -0.46
N ASN A 58 -14.61 1.36 -0.47
CA ASN A 58 -14.07 2.00 -1.68
C ASN A 58 -12.54 1.97 -1.76
N ARG A 59 -11.88 1.27 -0.84
CA ARG A 59 -10.41 1.13 -0.82
C ARG A 59 -9.96 -0.07 -1.64
N THR A 60 -8.81 0.10 -2.28
CA THR A 60 -8.20 -0.95 -3.08
C THR A 60 -6.68 -0.97 -2.92
N LYS A 61 -6.12 -2.17 -3.04
CA LYS A 61 -4.70 -2.43 -3.28
C LYS A 61 -4.45 -3.01 -4.67
N HIS A 62 -5.47 -3.07 -5.52
CA HIS A 62 -5.31 -3.54 -6.90
C HIS A 62 -4.32 -2.65 -7.68
N PHE A 63 -4.36 -1.35 -7.42
CA PHE A 63 -3.32 -0.41 -7.83
C PHE A 63 -2.58 0.08 -6.59
N THR A 64 -1.26 0.22 -6.69
CA THR A 64 -0.41 0.92 -5.73
C THR A 64 0.42 1.98 -6.45
N ILE A 65 0.68 3.07 -5.78
CA ILE A 65 1.41 4.20 -6.36
C ILE A 65 2.84 4.19 -5.82
N VAL A 66 3.78 4.44 -6.70
CA VAL A 66 5.20 4.59 -6.36
C VAL A 66 5.70 5.93 -6.86
N VAL A 67 6.35 6.69 -5.98
CA VAL A 67 7.00 7.94 -6.34
C VAL A 67 8.51 7.79 -6.13
N GLU A 68 9.28 8.16 -7.15
CA GLU A 68 10.73 8.04 -7.15
C GLU A 68 11.37 9.41 -6.96
N ASP A 69 12.14 9.56 -5.86
CA ASP A 69 13.04 10.71 -5.59
C ASP A 69 12.45 12.10 -5.87
N ILE A 70 11.20 12.31 -5.47
CA ILE A 70 10.54 13.60 -5.73
C ILE A 70 11.17 14.70 -4.86
N PHE A 71 11.84 15.64 -5.51
CA PHE A 71 12.53 16.74 -4.86
C PHE A 71 11.59 17.64 -4.01
N GLN A 72 10.37 17.86 -4.50
CA GLN A 72 9.43 18.77 -3.86
C GLN A 72 8.43 17.98 -2.97
N MET A 73 8.57 18.08 -1.66
CA MET A 73 7.70 17.41 -0.67
C MET A 73 6.19 17.63 -0.91
N HIS A 74 5.81 18.80 -1.46
CA HIS A 74 4.41 19.09 -1.74
C HIS A 74 3.84 18.21 -2.85
N ASN A 75 4.64 17.75 -3.82
CA ASN A 75 4.17 16.87 -4.88
C ASN A 75 3.86 15.47 -4.33
N THR A 76 4.75 14.88 -3.52
CA THR A 76 4.47 13.60 -2.84
C THR A 76 3.21 13.70 -1.98
N SER A 77 3.06 14.80 -1.24
CA SER A 77 1.89 15.03 -0.39
C SER A 77 0.60 15.20 -1.21
N ALA A 78 0.67 15.84 -2.38
CA ALA A 78 -0.47 15.97 -3.29
C ALA A 78 -0.84 14.63 -3.95
N VAL A 79 0.16 13.82 -4.34
CA VAL A 79 -0.07 12.44 -4.82
C VAL A 79 -0.75 11.60 -3.74
N MET A 80 -0.28 11.68 -2.49
CA MET A 80 -0.90 10.97 -1.37
C MET A 80 -2.36 11.39 -1.15
N ARG A 81 -2.69 12.67 -1.27
CA ARG A 81 -4.10 13.13 -1.23
C ARG A 81 -4.92 12.54 -2.36
N SER A 82 -4.36 12.42 -3.55
CA SER A 82 -5.03 11.77 -4.69
C SER A 82 -5.27 10.29 -4.41
N CYS A 83 -4.29 9.58 -3.82
CA CYS A 83 -4.47 8.21 -3.37
C CYS A 83 -5.63 8.10 -2.36
N GLU A 84 -5.65 8.97 -1.36
CA GLU A 84 -6.70 8.98 -0.33
C GLU A 84 -8.08 9.23 -0.92
N ILE A 85 -8.24 10.25 -1.75
CA ILE A 85 -9.52 10.68 -2.34
C ILE A 85 -10.07 9.59 -3.30
N PHE A 86 -9.22 8.97 -4.11
CA PHE A 86 -9.63 7.99 -5.10
C PHE A 86 -9.57 6.52 -4.61
N GLY A 87 -9.25 6.31 -3.33
CA GLY A 87 -9.35 5.00 -2.68
C GLY A 87 -8.15 4.08 -2.86
N ILE A 88 -7.01 4.57 -3.33
CA ILE A 88 -5.75 3.81 -3.30
C ILE A 88 -5.27 3.70 -1.86
N GLN A 89 -5.01 2.46 -1.41
CA GLN A 89 -4.63 2.23 -0.02
C GLN A 89 -3.13 2.36 0.24
N GLU A 90 -2.27 2.09 -0.74
CA GLU A 90 -0.81 2.09 -0.54
C GLU A 90 -0.11 3.12 -1.43
N LEU A 91 0.77 3.92 -0.81
CA LEU A 91 1.74 4.78 -1.47
C LEU A 91 3.15 4.34 -1.07
N ASN A 92 3.98 4.06 -2.06
CA ASN A 92 5.38 3.70 -1.87
C ASN A 92 6.26 4.89 -2.27
N VAL A 93 7.23 5.22 -1.45
CA VAL A 93 8.12 6.36 -1.66
C VAL A 93 9.55 5.85 -1.70
N ILE A 94 10.25 6.07 -2.80
CA ILE A 94 11.68 5.77 -2.94
C ILE A 94 12.44 7.06 -2.63
N GLU A 95 13.27 7.04 -1.59
CA GLU A 95 14.06 8.17 -1.09
C GLU A 95 15.56 7.86 -1.21
N GLN A 96 16.08 7.81 -2.43
CA GLN A 96 17.48 7.47 -2.67
C GLN A 96 18.39 8.71 -2.70
N ARG A 97 17.92 9.83 -3.26
CA ARG A 97 18.71 11.05 -3.48
C ARG A 97 18.31 12.20 -2.56
N TYR A 98 17.05 12.32 -2.25
CA TYR A 98 16.48 13.40 -1.47
C TYR A 98 15.77 12.81 -0.24
N GLY A 99 16.04 13.38 0.95
CA GLY A 99 15.44 12.89 2.19
C GLY A 99 13.94 13.18 2.30
N LYS A 100 13.35 12.88 3.45
CA LYS A 100 11.91 12.86 3.78
C LYS A 100 11.00 13.74 2.93
N SER A 101 10.13 13.11 2.16
CA SER A 101 9.34 13.72 1.09
C SER A 101 7.87 13.99 1.44
N ILE A 102 7.43 13.88 2.70
CA ILE A 102 6.01 14.09 3.06
C ILE A 102 5.84 15.31 3.96
N ASP A 103 5.11 16.28 3.45
CA ASP A 103 4.66 17.45 4.21
C ASP A 103 3.26 17.18 4.80
N LYS A 104 3.18 17.15 6.13
CA LYS A 104 1.92 16.85 6.85
C LYS A 104 0.86 17.93 6.68
N GLU A 105 1.27 19.19 6.48
CA GLU A 105 0.32 20.30 6.28
C GLU A 105 -0.34 20.21 4.90
N ILE A 106 0.44 19.91 3.88
CA ILE A 106 -0.08 19.72 2.51
C ILE A 106 -0.91 18.46 2.38
N ALA A 107 -0.51 17.39 3.07
CA ALA A 107 -1.23 16.13 3.10
C ALA A 107 -2.65 16.24 3.72
N MET A 108 -2.96 17.31 4.43
CA MET A 108 -4.28 17.60 5.01
C MET A 108 -4.87 16.42 5.82
N GLY A 109 -4.01 15.61 6.43
CA GLY A 109 -4.41 14.44 7.21
C GLY A 109 -4.55 13.13 6.41
N ALA A 110 -4.36 13.12 5.09
CA ALA A 110 -4.41 11.91 4.25
C ALA A 110 -3.42 10.82 4.72
N GLN A 111 -2.27 11.23 5.28
CA GLN A 111 -1.26 10.34 5.86
C GLN A 111 -1.78 9.46 7.02
N LYS A 112 -2.97 9.73 7.54
CA LYS A 112 -3.62 8.91 8.57
C LYS A 112 -4.37 7.71 7.98
N TRP A 113 -4.68 7.75 6.70
CA TRP A 113 -5.62 6.85 6.04
C TRP A 113 -5.03 6.03 4.91
N VAL A 114 -3.85 6.42 4.40
CA VAL A 114 -3.08 5.73 3.37
C VAL A 114 -1.86 5.10 4.01
N ASP A 115 -1.54 3.87 3.62
CA ASP A 115 -0.32 3.19 4.05
C ASP A 115 0.87 3.74 3.27
N ILE A 116 1.88 4.22 3.99
CA ILE A 116 3.08 4.79 3.38
C ILE A 116 4.24 3.85 3.65
N ASN A 117 4.81 3.31 2.58
CA ASN A 117 6.00 2.47 2.63
C ASN A 117 7.18 3.27 2.06
N THR A 118 8.24 3.42 2.83
CA THR A 118 9.46 4.11 2.39
C THR A 118 10.55 3.09 2.05
N PHE A 119 11.20 3.29 0.92
CA PHE A 119 12.31 2.48 0.43
C PHE A 119 13.54 3.37 0.21
N ASP A 120 14.69 2.88 0.60
CA ASP A 120 15.99 3.55 0.45
C ASP A 120 16.65 3.29 -0.93
N ASN A 121 16.10 2.36 -1.71
CA ASN A 121 16.55 2.07 -3.07
C ASN A 121 15.46 1.45 -3.94
N ILE A 122 15.66 1.55 -5.26
CA ILE A 122 14.75 1.08 -6.30
C ILE A 122 14.61 -0.44 -6.27
N THR A 123 15.74 -1.14 -6.16
CA THR A 123 15.77 -2.62 -6.20
C THR A 123 14.87 -3.21 -5.12
N ASN A 124 14.99 -2.77 -3.86
CA ASN A 124 14.17 -3.25 -2.75
C ASN A 124 12.68 -2.96 -2.98
N CYS A 125 12.34 -1.78 -3.50
CA CYS A 125 10.96 -1.41 -3.81
C CYS A 125 10.37 -2.33 -4.89
N VAL A 126 11.06 -2.43 -6.03
CA VAL A 126 10.58 -3.23 -7.18
C VAL A 126 10.47 -4.71 -6.82
N ASP A 127 11.47 -5.29 -6.13
CA ASP A 127 11.44 -6.70 -5.75
C ASP A 127 10.35 -6.99 -4.73
N THR A 128 10.12 -6.08 -3.77
CA THR A 128 9.01 -6.19 -2.82
C THR A 128 7.67 -6.17 -3.55
N LEU A 129 7.46 -5.26 -4.49
CA LEU A 129 6.21 -5.15 -5.23
C LEU A 129 5.99 -6.36 -6.17
N LYS A 130 7.05 -6.83 -6.85
CA LYS A 130 6.99 -8.06 -7.65
C LYS A 130 6.63 -9.29 -6.80
N SER A 131 7.20 -9.41 -5.60
CA SER A 131 6.90 -10.52 -4.68
C SER A 131 5.46 -10.51 -4.19
N LYS A 132 4.81 -9.35 -4.15
CA LYS A 132 3.37 -9.17 -3.86
C LYS A 132 2.48 -9.39 -5.09
N GLY A 133 3.04 -9.72 -6.26
CA GLY A 133 2.30 -9.99 -7.49
C GLY A 133 1.96 -8.77 -8.35
N TYR A 134 2.53 -7.61 -8.07
CA TYR A 134 2.30 -6.41 -8.88
C TYR A 134 3.09 -6.43 -10.19
N GLN A 135 2.44 -5.99 -11.27
CA GLN A 135 3.14 -5.52 -12.46
C GLN A 135 3.78 -4.15 -12.18
N ILE A 136 4.98 -3.93 -12.70
CA ILE A 136 5.68 -2.65 -12.61
C ILE A 136 5.36 -1.85 -13.86
N ILE A 137 4.66 -0.74 -13.70
CA ILE A 137 4.21 0.12 -14.81
C ILE A 137 4.86 1.49 -14.66
N ALA A 138 5.68 1.84 -15.63
CA ALA A 138 6.33 3.15 -15.69
C ALA A 138 5.39 4.19 -16.34
N THR A 139 5.16 5.31 -15.67
CA THR A 139 4.41 6.42 -16.27
C THR A 139 5.38 7.38 -16.95
N THR A 140 5.23 7.58 -18.25
CA THR A 140 6.13 8.42 -19.05
C THR A 140 5.39 9.04 -20.23
N PRO A 141 5.72 10.28 -20.62
CA PRO A 141 5.14 10.90 -21.82
C PRO A 141 5.79 10.42 -23.13
N HIS A 142 6.97 9.80 -23.07
CA HIS A 142 7.82 9.57 -24.25
C HIS A 142 7.65 8.19 -24.88
N GLU A 143 7.27 7.18 -24.10
CA GLU A 143 7.07 5.83 -24.63
C GLU A 143 5.70 5.70 -25.32
N ASN A 144 5.65 4.87 -26.36
CA ASN A 144 4.45 4.68 -27.18
C ASN A 144 3.68 3.40 -26.87
N ASP A 145 3.90 2.82 -25.69
CA ASP A 145 3.41 1.48 -25.40
C ASP A 145 1.90 1.46 -25.17
N CYS A 146 1.39 2.22 -24.19
CA CYS A 146 -0.02 2.17 -23.85
C CYS A 146 -0.60 3.54 -23.48
N LEU A 147 -1.72 3.90 -24.10
CA LEU A 147 -2.53 5.03 -23.64
C LEU A 147 -3.31 4.64 -22.40
N MET A 148 -3.54 5.60 -21.52
CA MET A 148 -4.25 5.40 -20.26
C MET A 148 -5.63 4.77 -20.46
N GLU A 149 -6.33 5.12 -21.53
CA GLU A 149 -7.66 4.59 -21.84
C GLU A 149 -7.62 3.09 -22.20
N ASP A 150 -6.53 2.63 -22.80
CA ASP A 150 -6.36 1.25 -23.30
C ASP A 150 -5.63 0.34 -22.29
N PHE A 151 -5.16 0.91 -21.16
CA PHE A 151 -4.41 0.14 -20.17
C PHE A 151 -5.21 -1.05 -19.62
N ASP A 152 -4.59 -2.25 -19.66
CA ASP A 152 -5.20 -3.46 -19.10
C ASP A 152 -5.24 -3.40 -17.56
N ILE A 153 -6.43 -3.21 -17.02
CA ILE A 153 -6.66 -3.14 -15.58
C ILE A 153 -6.87 -4.51 -14.92
N SER A 154 -6.76 -5.61 -15.65
CA SER A 154 -7.08 -6.96 -15.12
C SER A 154 -6.07 -7.45 -14.07
N LYS A 155 -4.86 -6.91 -14.06
CA LYS A 155 -3.78 -7.34 -13.17
C LYS A 155 -3.40 -6.26 -12.15
N PRO A 156 -3.10 -6.67 -10.91
CA PRO A 156 -2.57 -5.75 -9.91
C PRO A 156 -1.33 -5.02 -10.44
N SER A 157 -1.30 -3.69 -10.31
CA SER A 157 -0.24 -2.88 -10.93
C SER A 157 0.30 -1.81 -9.98
N ALA A 158 1.62 -1.70 -9.93
CA ALA A 158 2.35 -0.62 -9.27
C ALA A 158 2.71 0.45 -10.29
N LEU A 159 2.13 1.63 -10.15
CA LEU A 159 2.27 2.76 -11.06
C LEU A 159 3.38 3.66 -10.56
N PHE A 160 4.48 3.73 -11.31
CA PHE A 160 5.68 4.48 -10.96
C PHE A 160 5.66 5.87 -11.58
N PHE A 161 5.90 6.87 -10.75
CA PHE A 161 6.00 8.29 -11.14
C PHE A 161 7.38 8.82 -10.78
N GLY A 162 8.06 9.42 -11.75
CA GLY A 162 9.38 10.02 -11.59
C GLY A 162 9.34 11.51 -11.29
N THR A 163 10.52 12.15 -11.30
CA THR A 163 10.66 13.60 -11.09
C THR A 163 10.12 14.38 -12.30
N GLU A 164 9.76 15.65 -12.08
CA GLU A 164 9.33 16.54 -13.16
C GLU A 164 10.44 16.84 -14.16
N ARG A 165 11.68 16.81 -13.71
CA ARG A 165 12.83 17.18 -14.53
C ARG A 165 13.39 16.01 -15.33
N ASP A 166 13.64 14.91 -14.64
CA ASP A 166 14.42 13.78 -15.19
C ASP A 166 13.53 12.58 -15.51
N GLY A 167 12.24 12.62 -15.10
CA GLY A 167 11.33 11.47 -15.22
C GLY A 167 11.70 10.34 -14.28
N LEU A 168 11.42 9.10 -14.68
CA LEU A 168 11.82 7.87 -14.00
C LEU A 168 13.26 7.53 -14.34
N SER A 169 13.96 6.94 -13.39
CA SER A 169 15.33 6.45 -13.62
C SER A 169 15.38 5.32 -14.64
N GLU A 170 16.52 5.19 -15.32
CA GLU A 170 16.79 4.11 -16.27
C GLU A 170 16.60 2.73 -15.63
N GLU A 171 16.96 2.57 -14.36
CA GLU A 171 16.77 1.31 -13.62
C GLU A 171 15.30 0.91 -13.54
N ILE A 172 14.39 1.84 -13.31
CA ILE A 172 12.95 1.56 -13.29
C ILE A 172 12.44 1.25 -14.68
N LEU A 173 12.85 2.03 -15.69
CA LEU A 173 12.44 1.84 -17.10
C LEU A 173 12.83 0.45 -17.60
N GLN A 174 14.04 -0.02 -17.30
CA GLN A 174 14.50 -1.37 -17.68
C GLN A 174 13.79 -2.50 -16.95
N ARG A 175 13.25 -2.25 -15.73
CA ARG A 175 12.56 -3.25 -14.91
C ARG A 175 11.05 -3.21 -15.06
N ALA A 176 10.51 -2.25 -15.81
CA ALA A 176 9.10 -2.11 -16.09
C ALA A 176 8.57 -3.28 -16.94
N HIS A 177 7.34 -3.69 -16.68
CA HIS A 177 6.61 -4.67 -17.47
C HIS A 177 5.79 -4.00 -18.58
N GLY A 178 5.61 -2.70 -18.51
CA GLY A 178 4.89 -1.88 -19.48
C GLY A 178 4.96 -0.40 -19.12
N PHE A 179 4.53 0.41 -20.07
CA PHE A 179 4.53 1.87 -19.96
C PHE A 179 3.11 2.39 -20.11
N LEU A 180 2.83 3.50 -19.43
CA LEU A 180 1.53 4.13 -19.45
C LEU A 180 1.68 5.63 -19.64
N LYS A 181 0.92 6.19 -20.59
CA LYS A 181 0.94 7.64 -20.84
C LYS A 181 -0.44 8.26 -20.87
N ILE A 182 -0.48 9.53 -20.50
CA ILE A 182 -1.64 10.41 -20.69
C ILE A 182 -1.55 10.96 -22.12
N PRO A 183 -2.61 10.88 -22.96
CA PRO A 183 -2.59 11.52 -24.27
C PRO A 183 -2.50 13.05 -24.11
N MET A 184 -1.51 13.65 -24.74
CA MET A 184 -1.30 15.10 -24.72
C MET A 184 -1.27 15.61 -26.16
N VAL A 185 -1.96 16.71 -26.43
CA VAL A 185 -2.12 17.31 -27.78
C VAL A 185 -1.57 18.75 -27.87
N GLY A 186 -1.01 19.25 -26.77
CA GLY A 186 -0.44 20.61 -26.69
C GLY A 186 1.03 20.67 -27.01
N PHE A 187 1.61 21.86 -26.96
CA PHE A 187 3.05 22.08 -27.10
C PHE A 187 3.86 21.62 -25.87
N THR A 188 3.22 21.58 -24.72
CA THR A 188 3.86 21.13 -23.49
C THR A 188 3.90 19.61 -23.46
N GLU A 189 5.10 19.04 -23.25
CA GLU A 189 5.37 17.60 -23.36
C GLU A 189 5.18 16.85 -22.04
N SER A 190 4.98 17.54 -20.92
CA SER A 190 4.80 16.94 -19.60
C SER A 190 3.81 17.71 -18.74
N LEU A 191 3.24 17.02 -17.75
CA LEU A 191 2.43 17.59 -16.68
C LEU A 191 3.22 17.55 -15.37
N ASN A 192 2.85 18.40 -14.41
CA ASN A 192 3.29 18.22 -13.04
C ASN A 192 2.93 16.81 -12.55
N ILE A 193 3.84 16.19 -11.80
CA ILE A 193 3.67 14.79 -11.33
C ILE A 193 2.37 14.59 -10.56
N SER A 194 1.98 15.52 -9.68
CA SER A 194 0.77 15.36 -8.89
C SER A 194 -0.49 15.44 -9.76
N VAL A 195 -0.45 16.19 -10.84
CA VAL A 195 -1.54 16.27 -11.84
C VAL A 195 -1.60 14.98 -12.63
N SER A 196 -0.47 14.50 -13.14
CA SER A 196 -0.40 13.20 -13.86
C SER A 196 -0.93 12.05 -12.98
N ALA A 197 -0.47 11.98 -11.75
CA ALA A 197 -0.92 10.96 -10.81
C ALA A 197 -2.43 11.05 -10.55
N ALA A 198 -2.97 12.24 -10.33
CA ALA A 198 -4.41 12.42 -10.07
C ALA A 198 -5.26 11.97 -11.28
N ILE A 199 -4.86 12.32 -12.50
CA ILE A 199 -5.55 11.94 -13.74
C ILE A 199 -5.53 10.40 -13.91
N ILE A 200 -4.35 9.77 -13.80
CA ILE A 200 -4.20 8.33 -13.95
C ILE A 200 -4.97 7.58 -12.87
N ILE A 201 -4.79 7.95 -11.60
CA ILE A 201 -5.48 7.31 -10.47
C ILE A 201 -6.99 7.40 -10.65
N GLN A 202 -7.52 8.59 -10.98
CA GLN A 202 -8.96 8.79 -11.17
C GLN A 202 -9.50 7.91 -12.31
N ASN A 203 -8.84 7.90 -13.47
CA ASN A 203 -9.27 7.09 -14.61
C ASN A 203 -9.26 5.60 -14.28
N LEU A 204 -8.13 5.07 -13.82
CA LEU A 204 -7.96 3.65 -13.57
C LEU A 204 -8.88 3.16 -12.44
N THR A 205 -9.02 3.91 -11.35
CA THR A 205 -9.93 3.53 -10.26
C THR A 205 -11.41 3.61 -10.67
N ASN A 206 -11.77 4.56 -11.53
CA ASN A 206 -13.13 4.62 -12.08
C ASN A 206 -13.43 3.41 -12.97
N ARG A 207 -12.51 3.04 -13.87
CA ARG A 207 -12.64 1.85 -14.71
C ARG A 207 -12.69 0.57 -13.87
N LEU A 208 -11.85 0.47 -12.84
CA LEU A 208 -11.80 -0.68 -11.93
C LEU A 208 -13.14 -0.88 -11.20
N ARG A 209 -13.74 0.19 -10.68
CA ARG A 209 -15.05 0.12 -9.99
C ARG A 209 -16.21 -0.27 -10.89
N ASN A 210 -16.10 -0.01 -12.20
CA ASN A 210 -17.09 -0.38 -13.20
C ASN A 210 -16.78 -1.72 -13.90
N SER A 211 -15.83 -2.50 -13.37
CA SER A 211 -15.45 -3.81 -13.89
C SER A 211 -15.95 -4.93 -12.97
N GLU A 212 -15.87 -6.17 -13.47
CA GLU A 212 -16.14 -7.39 -12.69
C GLU A 212 -14.92 -7.88 -11.88
N ILE A 213 -13.84 -7.12 -11.84
CA ILE A 213 -12.62 -7.49 -11.12
C ILE A 213 -12.88 -7.39 -9.61
N ASN A 214 -12.44 -8.39 -8.86
CA ASN A 214 -12.45 -8.31 -7.40
C ASN A 214 -11.29 -7.42 -6.93
N TRP A 215 -11.57 -6.15 -6.71
CA TRP A 215 -10.58 -5.13 -6.34
C TRP A 215 -10.65 -4.69 -4.89
N HIS A 216 -11.64 -5.14 -4.15
CA HIS A 216 -11.84 -4.75 -2.75
C HIS A 216 -10.71 -5.28 -1.85
N LEU A 217 -10.55 -4.64 -0.72
CA LEU A 217 -9.72 -5.17 0.35
C LEU A 217 -10.33 -6.48 0.88
N SER A 218 -9.49 -7.43 1.24
CA SER A 218 -9.90 -8.64 1.95
C SER A 218 -10.43 -8.31 3.36
N GLU A 219 -11.19 -9.22 3.97
CA GLU A 219 -11.70 -9.05 5.33
C GLU A 219 -10.58 -8.77 6.34
N ASN A 220 -9.45 -9.48 6.24
CA ASN A 220 -8.30 -9.23 7.10
C ASN A 220 -7.70 -7.83 6.91
N GLU A 221 -7.56 -7.38 5.67
CA GLU A 221 -7.08 -6.03 5.38
C GLU A 221 -8.04 -4.95 5.91
N ILE A 222 -9.34 -5.19 5.82
CA ILE A 222 -10.35 -4.29 6.40
C ILE A 222 -10.17 -4.21 7.91
N LEU A 223 -9.99 -5.34 8.61
CA LEU A 223 -9.77 -5.36 10.06
C LEU A 223 -8.47 -4.63 10.45
N GLU A 224 -7.38 -4.86 9.70
CA GLU A 224 -6.11 -4.17 9.89
C GLU A 224 -6.26 -2.64 9.75
N LYS A 225 -7.00 -2.19 8.72
CA LYS A 225 -7.23 -0.76 8.50
C LYS A 225 -8.14 -0.17 9.57
N ARG A 226 -9.19 -0.87 10.00
CA ARG A 226 -10.04 -0.44 11.12
C ARG A 226 -9.20 -0.22 12.37
N LEU A 227 -8.33 -1.17 12.71
CA LEU A 227 -7.43 -1.06 13.86
C LEU A 227 -6.47 0.12 13.71
N ALA A 228 -5.79 0.26 12.59
CA ALA A 228 -4.86 1.36 12.33
C ALA A 228 -5.56 2.73 12.38
N TRP A 229 -6.74 2.85 11.76
CA TRP A 229 -7.50 4.10 11.73
C TRP A 229 -8.12 4.45 13.10
N ALA A 230 -8.52 3.46 13.89
CA ALA A 230 -8.93 3.68 15.27
C ALA A 230 -7.77 4.27 16.07
N LYS A 231 -6.58 3.67 16.02
CA LYS A 231 -5.36 4.19 16.67
C LYS A 231 -5.03 5.61 16.23
N ASN A 232 -5.11 5.90 14.93
CA ASN A 232 -4.83 7.23 14.38
C ASN A 232 -5.87 8.30 14.77
N SER A 233 -7.06 7.89 15.23
CA SER A 233 -8.17 8.78 15.60
C SER A 233 -8.24 9.07 17.10
N ILE A 234 -7.68 8.20 17.92
CA ILE A 234 -7.76 8.29 19.37
C ILE A 234 -6.60 9.14 19.90
N LYS A 235 -6.93 10.17 20.66
CA LYS A 235 -5.94 10.99 21.37
C LYS A 235 -5.28 10.16 22.47
N ASP A 236 -3.97 10.35 22.65
CA ASP A 236 -3.18 9.66 23.69
C ASP A 236 -3.26 8.12 23.63
N ILE A 237 -3.35 7.58 22.40
CA ILE A 237 -3.50 6.14 22.13
C ILE A 237 -2.51 5.27 22.92
N LYS A 238 -1.24 5.68 23.04
CA LYS A 238 -0.22 4.93 23.79
C LYS A 238 -0.60 4.67 25.26
N ARG A 239 -1.22 5.65 25.91
CA ARG A 239 -1.69 5.51 27.30
C ARG A 239 -2.88 4.56 27.40
N ILE A 240 -3.78 4.62 26.41
CA ILE A 240 -4.95 3.74 26.34
C ILE A 240 -4.52 2.30 26.06
N GLU A 241 -3.55 2.08 25.17
CA GLU A 241 -2.95 0.77 24.91
C GLU A 241 -2.31 0.17 26.17
N ALA A 242 -1.46 0.95 26.87
CA ALA A 242 -0.81 0.50 28.08
C ALA A 242 -1.83 0.01 29.11
N ARG A 243 -2.88 0.78 29.37
CA ARG A 243 -3.95 0.41 30.29
C ARG A 243 -4.69 -0.86 29.86
N TYR A 244 -5.04 -0.99 28.56
CA TYR A 244 -5.73 -2.19 28.06
C TYR A 244 -4.92 -3.46 28.32
N PHE A 245 -3.63 -3.44 28.00
CA PHE A 245 -2.77 -4.61 28.18
C PHE A 245 -2.37 -4.88 29.64
N GLU A 246 -2.41 -3.87 30.52
CA GLU A 246 -2.27 -4.07 31.98
C GLU A 246 -3.51 -4.75 32.60
N GLU A 247 -4.72 -4.36 32.13
CA GLU A 247 -5.99 -4.91 32.63
C GLU A 247 -6.35 -6.26 31.98
N THR A 248 -5.74 -6.62 30.85
CA THR A 248 -5.99 -7.85 30.09
C THR A 248 -4.68 -8.60 29.85
N PRO A 249 -4.02 -9.12 30.89
CA PRO A 249 -2.79 -9.89 30.74
C PRO A 249 -3.09 -11.19 29.95
N ARG A 250 -2.29 -11.45 28.93
CA ARG A 250 -2.37 -12.66 28.07
C ARG A 250 -1.57 -13.79 28.65
#